data_19d0d2ac666fff0c41c4359812cb19ef
#
_entry.id   19d0d2ac666fff0c41c4359812cb19ef
#
_cell.length_a   1.000
_cell.length_b   1.000
_cell.length_c   1.000
_cell.angle_alpha   90.00
_cell.angle_beta   90.00
_cell.angle_gamma   90.00
#
_symmetry.space_group_name_H-M   'P 1'
#
loop_
_entity.id
_entity.type
_entity.pdbx_description
1 polymer ?
#
loop_
_entity_poly.entity_id
_entity_poly.type
_entity_poly.pdbx_seq_one_letter_code
_entity_poly.pdbx_strand_id
1 'polypeptide(L)'
;MRKIAVQNLAMIVTEQCNLECEHCLRGQCSNRVMSDEVIEATLDQICSIVNLNICGGEPTFALDRLEKIIDVIVEKQILVDAISVVINGTRYDGKFLDLLKYFDDEAFSAHKKKVIFSISWDEYHHREIDRLNMRKQYIENVKRYMESKYFYELNGIHGKLYREGNAELLDESLTIPYVPMKNIITYARNSWGKEDRVNGLCNIGPMVSINTQGIITDCNASYEHQDTIYNYGNVLNESIEEVLLRDCIIVKPRKFYKALGKEIRDYYNR
;
A
#
# COMPACT_ATOMS: atom_id res chain seq x y z
N MET A 1 4.59 -4.32 24.02
CA MET A 1 3.54 -4.40 23.02
C MET A 1 3.86 -5.60 22.12
N ARG A 2 2.84 -6.38 21.76
CA ARG A 2 3.02 -7.53 20.87
C ARG A 2 3.28 -7.03 19.45
N LYS A 3 4.27 -7.59 18.76
CA LYS A 3 4.57 -7.23 17.38
C LYS A 3 3.90 -8.18 16.39
N ILE A 4 3.41 -7.63 15.29
CA ILE A 4 2.75 -8.35 14.21
C ILE A 4 3.67 -8.48 13.00
N ALA A 5 3.44 -9.53 12.19
CA ALA A 5 4.04 -9.70 10.87
C ALA A 5 2.93 -9.56 9.82
N VAL A 6 3.13 -8.73 8.81
CA VAL A 6 2.13 -8.48 7.78
C VAL A 6 2.62 -8.94 6.40
N GLN A 7 1.72 -9.53 5.61
CA GLN A 7 2.06 -9.95 4.24
C GLN A 7 2.20 -8.74 3.31
N ASN A 8 1.22 -7.85 3.32
CA ASN A 8 1.31 -6.59 2.60
C ASN A 8 0.85 -5.47 3.53
N LEU A 9 1.66 -4.42 3.63
CA LEU A 9 1.32 -3.16 4.27
C LEU A 9 1.22 -2.08 3.19
N ALA A 10 0.05 -1.49 3.00
CA ALA A 10 -0.12 -0.32 2.17
C ALA A 10 -0.16 0.93 3.04
N MET A 11 0.69 1.90 2.76
CA MET A 11 0.70 3.21 3.42
C MET A 11 0.34 4.29 2.39
N ILE A 12 -0.79 4.94 2.60
CA ILE A 12 -1.28 6.04 1.77
C ILE A 12 -0.67 7.33 2.34
N VAL A 13 0.52 7.69 1.83
CA VAL A 13 1.34 8.76 2.43
C VAL A 13 0.81 10.16 2.17
N THR A 14 0.02 10.34 1.10
CA THR A 14 -0.58 11.62 0.74
C THR A 14 -1.83 11.42 -0.12
N GLU A 15 -2.76 12.38 -0.06
CA GLU A 15 -3.89 12.47 -0.97
C GLU A 15 -3.66 13.53 -2.08
N GLN A 16 -2.52 14.21 -2.03
CA GLN A 16 -2.14 15.19 -3.06
C GLN A 16 -1.81 14.48 -4.37
N CYS A 17 -2.35 14.98 -5.45
CA CYS A 17 -2.03 14.56 -6.81
C CYS A 17 -2.15 15.76 -7.74
N ASN A 18 -1.37 15.79 -8.80
CA ASN A 18 -1.47 16.81 -9.84
C ASN A 18 -2.28 16.36 -11.08
N LEU A 19 -2.86 15.16 -11.02
CA LEU A 19 -3.75 14.62 -12.05
C LEU A 19 -5.15 14.41 -11.47
N GLU A 20 -6.16 14.54 -12.35
CA GLU A 20 -7.59 14.32 -12.07
C GLU A 20 -8.14 13.23 -13.00
N CYS A 21 -7.50 12.07 -12.99
CA CYS A 21 -7.81 10.98 -13.91
C CYS A 21 -9.24 10.48 -13.73
N GLU A 22 -9.94 10.26 -14.85
CA GLU A 22 -11.34 9.79 -14.88
C GLU A 22 -11.54 8.43 -14.21
N HIS A 23 -10.49 7.60 -14.19
CA HIS A 23 -10.54 6.25 -13.61
C HIS A 23 -9.99 6.18 -12.18
N CYS A 24 -9.62 7.31 -11.59
CA CYS A 24 -8.97 7.33 -10.27
C CYS A 24 -9.88 6.73 -9.19
N LEU A 25 -9.53 5.55 -8.71
CA LEU A 25 -10.30 4.89 -7.65
C LEU A 25 -10.25 5.62 -6.30
N ARG A 26 -9.28 6.56 -6.11
CA ARG A 26 -9.20 7.40 -4.92
C ARG A 26 -10.24 8.52 -4.88
N GLY A 27 -10.76 8.92 -6.05
CA GLY A 27 -11.67 10.05 -6.17
C GLY A 27 -10.95 11.38 -6.08
N GLN A 28 -11.58 12.35 -5.43
CA GLN A 28 -11.10 13.72 -5.37
C GLN A 28 -9.87 13.86 -4.47
N CYS A 29 -8.81 14.47 -4.99
CA CYS A 29 -7.59 14.74 -4.26
C CYS A 29 -7.81 15.79 -3.16
N SER A 30 -7.02 15.71 -2.09
CA SER A 30 -6.97 16.70 -1.02
C SER A 30 -5.53 17.03 -0.65
N ASN A 31 -5.34 17.98 0.27
CA ASN A 31 -4.01 18.35 0.77
C ASN A 31 -3.58 17.51 1.98
N ARG A 32 -4.29 16.44 2.31
CA ARG A 32 -3.93 15.57 3.45
C ARG A 32 -2.63 14.83 3.19
N VAL A 33 -1.78 14.81 4.22
CA VAL A 33 -0.49 14.12 4.22
C VAL A 33 -0.38 13.35 5.53
N MET A 34 0.15 12.14 5.49
CA MET A 34 0.31 11.29 6.68
C MET A 34 1.26 11.95 7.69
N SER A 35 0.86 12.03 8.95
CA SER A 35 1.71 12.60 10.00
C SER A 35 2.78 11.63 10.50
N ASP A 36 3.82 12.15 11.16
CA ASP A 36 4.83 11.35 11.82
C ASP A 36 4.23 10.42 12.87
N GLU A 37 3.24 10.90 13.63
CA GLU A 37 2.53 10.11 14.64
C GLU A 37 1.85 8.87 14.03
N VAL A 38 1.21 9.01 12.87
CA VAL A 38 0.58 7.88 12.17
C VAL A 38 1.62 6.89 11.69
N ILE A 39 2.75 7.36 11.13
CA ILE A 39 3.84 6.51 10.68
C ILE A 39 4.39 5.71 11.88
N GLU A 40 4.70 6.38 12.97
CA GLU A 40 5.27 5.76 14.17
C GLU A 40 4.28 4.79 14.82
N ALA A 41 3.01 5.20 15.03
CA ALA A 41 1.98 4.35 15.61
C ALA A 41 1.72 3.08 14.79
N THR A 42 1.82 3.18 13.46
CA THR A 42 1.70 2.04 12.55
C THR A 42 2.89 1.08 12.70
N LEU A 43 4.10 1.62 12.55
CA LEU A 43 5.32 0.80 12.47
C LEU A 43 5.76 0.26 13.83
N ASP A 44 5.40 0.90 14.94
CA ASP A 44 5.67 0.40 16.30
C ASP A 44 5.06 -0.97 16.59
N GLN A 45 3.98 -1.30 15.92
CA GLN A 45 3.25 -2.55 16.11
C GLN A 45 3.83 -3.70 15.25
N ILE A 46 4.67 -3.37 14.27
CA ILE A 46 5.09 -4.31 13.22
C ILE A 46 6.54 -4.73 13.44
N CYS A 47 6.84 -6.01 13.29
CA CYS A 47 8.22 -6.54 13.31
C CYS A 47 8.69 -7.02 11.94
N SER A 48 7.77 -7.36 11.04
CA SER A 48 8.14 -7.73 9.67
C SER A 48 7.03 -7.44 8.67
N ILE A 49 7.44 -7.09 7.45
CA ILE A 49 6.59 -6.77 6.31
C ILE A 49 7.14 -7.55 5.10
N VAL A 50 6.32 -8.40 4.48
CA VAL A 50 6.78 -9.07 3.25
C VAL A 50 6.79 -8.07 2.10
N ASN A 51 5.74 -7.27 1.93
CA ASN A 51 5.70 -6.24 0.89
C ASN A 51 5.13 -4.93 1.45
N LEU A 52 5.95 -3.88 1.44
CA LEU A 52 5.57 -2.52 1.77
C LEU A 52 5.16 -1.79 0.49
N ASN A 53 3.92 -1.36 0.41
CA ASN A 53 3.38 -0.61 -0.71
C ASN A 53 3.21 0.85 -0.31
N ILE A 54 3.97 1.74 -0.95
CA ILE A 54 3.81 3.18 -0.78
C ILE A 54 2.90 3.68 -1.90
N CYS A 55 1.79 4.25 -1.51
CA CYS A 55 0.79 4.78 -2.44
C CYS A 55 0.18 6.08 -1.92
N GLY A 56 -0.81 6.62 -2.65
CA GLY A 56 -1.46 7.87 -2.29
C GLY A 56 -2.19 8.45 -3.49
N GLY A 57 -2.26 9.77 -3.56
CA GLY A 57 -2.47 10.49 -4.80
C GLY A 57 -1.24 10.32 -5.67
N GLU A 58 -0.22 11.16 -5.44
CA GLU A 58 1.10 11.00 -6.07
C GLU A 58 2.18 10.98 -4.98
N PRO A 59 2.82 9.84 -4.70
CA PRO A 59 3.79 9.72 -3.60
C PRO A 59 5.00 10.65 -3.71
N THR A 60 5.38 11.07 -4.92
CA THR A 60 6.52 12.00 -5.11
C THR A 60 6.26 13.41 -4.57
N PHE A 61 5.02 13.75 -4.19
CA PHE A 61 4.71 14.99 -3.45
C PHE A 61 4.94 14.88 -1.95
N ALA A 62 5.21 13.67 -1.43
CA ALA A 62 5.39 13.41 -0.01
C ALA A 62 6.68 12.61 0.26
N LEU A 63 7.80 13.00 -0.37
CA LEU A 63 9.09 12.31 -0.22
C LEU A 63 9.64 12.37 1.20
N ASP A 64 9.32 13.40 1.96
CA ASP A 64 9.62 13.50 3.38
C ASP A 64 8.88 12.43 4.21
N ARG A 65 7.70 11.99 3.78
CA ARG A 65 6.98 10.88 4.41
C ARG A 65 7.63 9.53 4.08
N LEU A 66 8.05 9.36 2.82
CA LEU A 66 8.81 8.16 2.42
C LEU A 66 10.12 8.08 3.19
N GLU A 67 10.86 9.18 3.35
CA GLU A 67 12.07 9.27 4.15
C GLU A 67 11.81 8.87 5.60
N LYS A 68 10.80 9.48 6.25
CA LYS A 68 10.41 9.15 7.62
C LYS A 68 10.04 7.67 7.80
N ILE A 69 9.32 7.08 6.86
CA ILE A 69 8.97 5.64 6.90
C ILE A 69 10.24 4.79 6.87
N ILE A 70 11.19 5.11 5.97
CA ILE A 70 12.46 4.39 5.87
C ILE A 70 13.27 4.52 7.15
N ASP A 71 13.38 5.74 7.70
CA ASP A 71 14.10 6.00 8.95
C ASP A 71 13.54 5.16 10.10
N VAL A 72 12.22 5.13 10.27
CA VAL A 72 11.58 4.33 11.32
C VAL A 72 11.81 2.83 11.11
N ILE A 73 11.77 2.34 9.86
CA ILE A 73 12.03 0.93 9.53
C ILE A 73 13.47 0.56 9.89
N VAL A 74 14.44 1.40 9.54
CA VAL A 74 15.87 1.19 9.83
C VAL A 74 16.14 1.28 11.34
N GLU A 75 15.67 2.34 11.99
CA GLU A 75 15.86 2.55 13.44
C GLU A 75 15.28 1.40 14.27
N LYS A 76 14.07 0.95 13.95
CA LYS A 76 13.37 -0.12 14.68
C LYS A 76 13.75 -1.52 14.21
N GLN A 77 14.62 -1.64 13.20
CA GLN A 77 15.07 -2.90 12.61
C GLN A 77 13.89 -3.78 12.15
N ILE A 78 12.87 -3.17 11.54
CA ILE A 78 11.74 -3.89 10.98
C ILE A 78 12.22 -4.63 9.74
N LEU A 79 11.96 -5.94 9.67
CA LEU A 79 12.32 -6.75 8.50
C LEU A 79 11.36 -6.45 7.34
N VAL A 80 11.88 -6.00 6.20
CA VAL A 80 11.07 -5.71 5.00
C VAL A 80 11.68 -6.42 3.79
N ASP A 81 10.95 -7.37 3.20
CA ASP A 81 11.46 -8.14 2.07
C ASP A 81 11.29 -7.40 0.73
N ALA A 82 10.24 -6.59 0.59
CA ALA A 82 10.05 -5.78 -0.60
C ALA A 82 9.45 -4.41 -0.28
N ILE A 83 9.87 -3.40 -1.05
CA ILE A 83 9.15 -2.12 -1.16
C ILE A 83 8.72 -1.92 -2.62
N SER A 84 7.49 -1.49 -2.81
CA SER A 84 6.95 -1.11 -4.11
C SER A 84 6.27 0.26 -4.03
N VAL A 85 6.54 1.10 -5.02
CA VAL A 85 5.96 2.44 -5.14
C VAL A 85 5.36 2.59 -6.53
N VAL A 86 4.12 3.08 -6.61
CA VAL A 86 3.51 3.44 -7.90
C VAL A 86 3.44 4.95 -7.99
N ILE A 87 4.02 5.51 -9.06
CA ILE A 87 4.05 6.95 -9.32
C ILE A 87 3.39 7.28 -10.67
N ASN A 88 2.93 8.50 -10.83
CA ASN A 88 2.34 8.93 -12.10
C ASN A 88 3.38 9.43 -13.14
N GLY A 89 4.64 9.61 -12.73
CA GLY A 89 5.74 9.96 -13.62
C GLY A 89 5.74 11.39 -14.19
N THR A 90 4.78 12.23 -13.81
CA THR A 90 4.69 13.61 -14.33
C THR A 90 5.80 14.52 -13.84
N ARG A 91 6.40 14.20 -12.71
CA ARG A 91 7.53 14.90 -12.11
C ARG A 91 8.71 13.96 -11.95
N TYR A 92 9.89 14.36 -12.42
CA TYR A 92 11.12 13.67 -12.08
C TYR A 92 11.73 14.27 -10.82
N ASP A 93 12.03 13.44 -9.85
CA ASP A 93 12.71 13.86 -8.63
C ASP A 93 13.83 12.87 -8.30
N GLY A 94 15.07 13.35 -8.28
CA GLY A 94 16.25 12.54 -7.94
C GLY A 94 16.23 12.05 -6.50
N LYS A 95 15.68 12.84 -5.56
CA LYS A 95 15.54 12.45 -4.15
C LYS A 95 14.70 11.17 -4.01
N PHE A 96 13.69 10.95 -4.87
CA PHE A 96 12.92 9.71 -4.86
C PHE A 96 13.82 8.48 -5.09
N LEU A 97 14.71 8.53 -6.07
CA LEU A 97 15.65 7.44 -6.36
C LEU A 97 16.71 7.27 -5.27
N ASP A 98 17.14 8.36 -4.67
CA ASP A 98 18.08 8.33 -3.53
C ASP A 98 17.43 7.66 -2.31
N LEU A 99 16.14 7.89 -2.05
CA LEU A 99 15.40 7.24 -0.97
C LEU A 99 15.22 5.74 -1.23
N LEU A 100 14.96 5.32 -2.46
CA LEU A 100 14.91 3.90 -2.80
C LEU A 100 16.29 3.24 -2.61
N LYS A 101 17.36 3.94 -2.96
CA LYS A 101 18.72 3.48 -2.71
C LYS A 101 19.02 3.40 -1.21
N TYR A 102 18.63 4.39 -0.43
CA TYR A 102 18.77 4.39 1.02
C TYR A 102 18.06 3.18 1.65
N PHE A 103 16.82 2.92 1.25
CA PHE A 103 16.12 1.70 1.68
C PHE A 103 16.86 0.42 1.27
N ASP A 104 17.36 0.35 0.04
CA ASP A 104 18.09 -0.82 -0.47
C ASP A 104 19.38 -1.09 0.31
N ASP A 105 20.07 -0.03 0.70
CA ASP A 105 21.33 -0.13 1.44
C ASP A 105 21.10 -0.47 2.92
N GLU A 106 20.17 0.19 3.60
CA GLU A 106 20.09 0.21 5.06
C GLU A 106 18.98 -0.66 5.67
N ALA A 107 17.87 -0.91 4.95
CA ALA A 107 16.77 -1.68 5.51
C ALA A 107 17.12 -3.17 5.64
N PHE A 108 16.67 -3.78 6.73
CA PHE A 108 16.86 -5.21 6.99
C PHE A 108 15.81 -6.05 6.26
N SER A 109 16.20 -7.26 5.84
CA SER A 109 15.31 -8.23 5.19
C SER A 109 15.63 -9.65 5.63
N ALA A 110 14.61 -10.48 5.74
CA ALA A 110 14.78 -11.91 6.03
C ALA A 110 15.16 -12.71 4.77
N HIS A 111 14.86 -12.18 3.60
CA HIS A 111 15.07 -12.81 2.29
C HIS A 111 15.81 -11.86 1.34
N LYS A 112 15.91 -12.24 0.06
CA LYS A 112 16.46 -11.33 -0.96
C LYS A 112 15.55 -10.11 -1.10
N LYS A 113 16.08 -8.94 -0.72
CA LYS A 113 15.37 -7.67 -0.77
C LYS A 113 14.99 -7.30 -2.21
N LYS A 114 13.77 -6.80 -2.39
CA LYS A 114 13.27 -6.29 -3.67
C LYS A 114 12.83 -4.84 -3.51
N VAL A 115 13.48 -3.95 -4.24
CA VAL A 115 13.17 -2.50 -4.25
C VAL A 115 12.72 -2.14 -5.65
N ILE A 116 11.48 -1.72 -5.81
CA ILE A 116 10.91 -1.43 -7.13
C ILE A 116 9.98 -0.23 -7.11
N PHE A 117 9.87 0.44 -8.25
CA PHE A 117 8.76 1.33 -8.54
C PHE A 117 8.22 1.08 -9.95
N SER A 118 6.94 1.41 -10.14
CA SER A 118 6.25 1.36 -11.42
C SER A 118 5.69 2.74 -11.76
N ILE A 119 5.52 3.02 -13.05
CA ILE A 119 4.95 4.28 -13.51
C ILE A 119 3.58 3.98 -14.14
N SER A 120 2.54 4.70 -13.73
CA SER A 120 1.22 4.59 -14.33
C SER A 120 1.28 4.96 -15.81
N TRP A 121 0.87 4.01 -16.66
CA TRP A 121 0.96 4.12 -18.12
C TRP A 121 -0.29 3.53 -18.77
N ASP A 122 -1.38 4.27 -18.71
CA ASP A 122 -2.65 3.88 -19.30
C ASP A 122 -3.31 5.06 -20.03
N GLU A 123 -4.39 4.77 -20.74
CA GLU A 123 -5.07 5.77 -21.55
C GLU A 123 -5.65 6.94 -20.76
N TYR A 124 -6.12 6.71 -19.52
CA TYR A 124 -6.70 7.77 -18.69
C TYR A 124 -5.62 8.73 -18.17
N HIS A 125 -4.47 8.19 -17.74
CA HIS A 125 -3.30 9.01 -17.40
C HIS A 125 -2.84 9.82 -18.62
N HIS A 126 -2.78 9.20 -19.79
CA HIS A 126 -2.35 9.88 -21.00
C HIS A 126 -3.32 10.98 -21.44
N ARG A 127 -4.64 10.77 -21.34
CA ARG A 127 -5.65 11.82 -21.61
C ARG A 127 -5.45 13.02 -20.68
N GLU A 128 -5.25 12.78 -19.39
CA GLU A 128 -5.06 13.83 -18.39
C GLU A 128 -3.74 14.60 -18.62
N ILE A 129 -2.65 13.89 -18.92
CA ILE A 129 -1.36 14.49 -19.29
C ILE A 129 -1.47 15.37 -20.54
N ASP A 130 -2.26 14.95 -21.54
CA ASP A 130 -2.52 15.73 -22.74
C ASP A 130 -3.39 16.96 -22.45
N ARG A 131 -4.44 16.79 -21.63
CA ARG A 131 -5.28 17.92 -21.17
C ARG A 131 -4.44 19.01 -20.49
N LEU A 132 -3.43 18.62 -19.73
CA LEU A 132 -2.52 19.53 -19.03
C LEU A 132 -1.34 20.01 -19.89
N ASN A 133 -1.26 19.60 -21.16
CA ASN A 133 -0.13 19.91 -22.08
C ASN A 133 1.23 19.48 -21.54
N MET A 134 1.29 18.38 -20.80
CA MET A 134 2.51 17.87 -20.15
C MET A 134 3.20 16.74 -20.92
N ARG A 135 2.69 16.30 -22.07
CA ARG A 135 3.14 15.11 -22.79
C ARG A 135 4.67 15.05 -23.02
N LYS A 136 5.26 16.14 -23.48
CA LYS A 136 6.70 16.18 -23.73
C LYS A 136 7.51 15.94 -22.44
N GLN A 137 7.20 16.73 -21.41
CA GLN A 137 7.88 16.61 -20.11
C GLN A 137 7.68 15.23 -19.47
N TYR A 138 6.47 14.70 -19.57
CA TYR A 138 6.15 13.36 -19.09
C TYR A 138 7.03 12.28 -19.74
N ILE A 139 7.13 12.27 -21.08
CA ILE A 139 7.96 11.28 -21.79
C ILE A 139 9.44 11.43 -21.41
N GLU A 140 9.94 12.65 -21.23
CA GLU A 140 11.31 12.89 -20.77
C GLU A 140 11.55 12.34 -19.35
N ASN A 141 10.62 12.58 -18.43
CA ASN A 141 10.69 12.10 -17.07
C ASN A 141 10.66 10.55 -17.02
N VAL A 142 9.72 9.95 -17.74
CA VAL A 142 9.59 8.48 -17.82
C VAL A 142 10.89 7.85 -18.33
N LYS A 143 11.49 8.38 -19.42
CA LYS A 143 12.78 7.90 -19.92
C LYS A 143 13.87 7.93 -18.85
N ARG A 144 13.98 9.03 -18.11
CA ARG A 144 14.95 9.17 -17.02
C ARG A 144 14.72 8.16 -15.90
N TYR A 145 13.46 7.91 -15.51
CA TYR A 145 13.13 6.91 -14.51
C TYR A 145 13.45 5.48 -14.98
N MET A 146 13.23 5.18 -16.27
CA MET A 146 13.52 3.86 -16.85
C MET A 146 15.03 3.51 -16.85
N GLU A 147 15.93 4.48 -16.71
CA GLU A 147 17.37 4.24 -16.54
C GLU A 147 17.73 3.73 -15.13
N SER A 148 16.82 3.83 -14.16
CA SER A 148 17.05 3.38 -12.80
C SER A 148 16.99 1.86 -12.68
N LYS A 149 17.91 1.26 -11.92
CA LYS A 149 17.88 -0.17 -11.55
C LYS A 149 16.63 -0.56 -10.74
N TYR A 150 15.92 0.40 -10.18
CA TYR A 150 14.70 0.20 -9.38
C TYR A 150 13.43 0.30 -10.20
N PHE A 151 13.51 0.74 -11.45
CA PHE A 151 12.37 0.73 -12.36
C PHE A 151 11.95 -0.70 -12.66
N TYR A 152 10.65 -0.99 -12.49
CA TYR A 152 10.10 -2.32 -12.72
C TYR A 152 9.31 -2.38 -14.02
N GLU A 153 8.29 -1.53 -14.17
CA GLU A 153 7.44 -1.57 -15.36
C GLU A 153 6.66 -0.26 -15.57
N LEU A 154 6.11 -0.12 -16.76
CA LEU A 154 5.03 0.80 -17.07
C LEU A 154 3.72 0.07 -16.75
N ASN A 155 3.03 0.55 -15.71
CA ASN A 155 1.87 -0.11 -15.15
C ASN A 155 0.59 0.35 -15.86
N GLY A 156 0.01 -0.52 -16.69
CA GLY A 156 -1.25 -0.32 -17.38
C GLY A 156 -2.45 -0.91 -16.63
N ILE A 157 -3.64 -0.63 -17.16
CA ILE A 157 -4.89 -1.22 -16.66
C ILE A 157 -5.06 -2.61 -17.27
N HIS A 158 -5.21 -3.61 -16.41
CA HIS A 158 -5.50 -4.97 -16.81
C HIS A 158 -6.90 -5.39 -16.34
N GLY A 159 -7.85 -5.42 -17.26
CA GLY A 159 -9.24 -5.80 -16.97
C GLY A 159 -10.14 -4.63 -16.58
N LYS A 160 -11.19 -4.94 -15.82
CA LYS A 160 -12.16 -3.94 -15.37
C LYS A 160 -11.64 -3.20 -14.13
N LEU A 161 -12.05 -1.94 -14.01
CA LEU A 161 -11.76 -1.09 -12.87
C LEU A 161 -12.73 -1.36 -11.71
N TYR A 162 -12.27 -1.16 -10.48
CA TYR A 162 -13.20 -1.11 -9.35
C TYR A 162 -14.04 0.16 -9.42
N ARG A 163 -15.35 0.01 -9.11
CA ARG A 163 -16.29 1.13 -9.07
C ARG A 163 -16.11 1.88 -7.74
N GLU A 164 -15.05 2.69 -7.70
CA GLU A 164 -14.64 3.51 -6.57
C GLU A 164 -14.14 4.87 -7.05
N GLY A 165 -14.41 5.92 -6.28
CA GLY A 165 -13.98 7.28 -6.60
C GLY A 165 -14.49 7.76 -7.96
N ASN A 166 -13.60 8.33 -8.78
CA ASN A 166 -13.98 8.83 -10.11
C ASN A 166 -14.44 7.71 -11.05
N ALA A 167 -13.93 6.47 -10.87
CA ALA A 167 -14.34 5.33 -11.69
C ALA A 167 -15.81 4.94 -11.51
N GLU A 168 -16.51 5.42 -10.49
CA GLU A 168 -17.96 5.28 -10.34
C GLU A 168 -18.75 5.94 -11.46
N LEU A 169 -18.17 6.97 -12.09
CA LEU A 169 -18.78 7.72 -13.18
C LEU A 169 -18.56 7.09 -14.56
N LEU A 170 -17.70 6.07 -14.64
CA LEU A 170 -17.45 5.34 -15.89
C LEU A 170 -18.58 4.37 -16.23
N ASP A 171 -18.66 3.98 -17.51
CA ASP A 171 -19.61 2.99 -17.99
C ASP A 171 -19.48 1.66 -17.21
N GLU A 172 -20.61 1.05 -16.90
CA GLU A 172 -20.68 -0.22 -16.15
C GLU A 172 -19.96 -1.38 -16.84
N SER A 173 -19.82 -1.34 -18.16
CA SER A 173 -19.06 -2.34 -18.91
C SER A 173 -17.56 -2.30 -18.58
N LEU A 174 -17.06 -1.16 -18.14
CA LEU A 174 -15.66 -0.90 -17.78
C LEU A 174 -15.34 -1.13 -16.30
N THR A 175 -16.38 -1.27 -15.47
CA THR A 175 -16.21 -1.34 -14.02
C THR A 175 -16.79 -2.63 -13.42
N ILE A 176 -16.35 -2.95 -12.21
CA ILE A 176 -16.93 -4.00 -11.35
C ILE A 176 -17.15 -3.45 -9.95
N PRO A 177 -18.14 -3.95 -9.20
CA PRO A 177 -18.29 -3.59 -7.80
C PRO A 177 -17.03 -3.91 -7.00
N TYR A 178 -16.62 -2.99 -6.11
CA TYR A 178 -15.54 -3.25 -5.19
C TYR A 178 -16.04 -4.06 -3.98
N VAL A 179 -15.31 -5.10 -3.62
CA VAL A 179 -15.57 -5.93 -2.44
C VAL A 179 -14.24 -6.21 -1.74
N PRO A 180 -14.04 -5.73 -0.51
CA PRO A 180 -12.80 -5.94 0.23
C PRO A 180 -12.40 -7.41 0.40
N MET A 181 -11.10 -7.69 0.43
CA MET A 181 -10.59 -8.99 0.86
C MET A 181 -10.69 -9.13 2.37
N LYS A 182 -11.06 -10.33 2.85
CA LYS A 182 -11.00 -10.63 4.27
C LYS A 182 -9.59 -10.91 4.74
N ASN A 183 -9.21 -10.31 5.85
CA ASN A 183 -7.93 -10.62 6.48
C ASN A 183 -7.92 -12.03 7.09
N ILE A 184 -6.80 -12.71 6.88
CA ILE A 184 -6.49 -14.03 7.45
C ILE A 184 -5.48 -13.83 8.56
N ILE A 185 -5.81 -14.31 9.75
CA ILE A 185 -4.94 -14.18 10.92
C ILE A 185 -4.51 -15.56 11.42
N THR A 186 -3.24 -15.67 11.80
CA THR A 186 -2.72 -16.84 12.49
C THR A 186 -1.71 -16.45 13.57
N TYR A 187 -1.56 -17.29 14.57
CA TYR A 187 -0.64 -17.08 15.68
C TYR A 187 0.45 -18.15 15.70
N ALA A 188 1.69 -17.74 15.94
CA ALA A 188 2.78 -18.67 16.15
C ALA A 188 2.47 -19.61 17.33
N ARG A 189 3.03 -20.81 17.29
CA ARG A 189 2.89 -21.78 18.36
C ARG A 189 3.95 -21.56 19.43
N ASN A 190 3.56 -21.76 20.69
CA ASN A 190 4.52 -21.84 21.79
C ASN A 190 5.36 -23.13 21.73
N SER A 191 6.31 -23.29 22.64
CA SER A 191 7.17 -24.48 22.78
C SER A 191 6.40 -25.79 22.98
N TRP A 192 5.14 -25.72 23.41
CA TRP A 192 4.24 -26.88 23.59
C TRP A 192 3.39 -27.19 22.35
N GLY A 193 3.63 -26.50 21.23
CA GLY A 193 2.89 -26.70 19.97
C GLY A 193 1.47 -26.15 19.97
N LYS A 194 1.06 -25.39 21.01
CA LYS A 194 -0.24 -24.71 21.07
C LYS A 194 -0.13 -23.30 20.51
N GLU A 195 -1.22 -22.80 19.88
CA GLU A 195 -1.30 -21.40 19.45
C GLU A 195 -1.13 -20.49 20.66
N ASP A 196 -0.17 -19.58 20.58
CA ASP A 196 0.09 -18.61 21.64
C ASP A 196 -0.49 -17.25 21.22
N ARG A 197 -1.72 -17.01 21.63
CA ARG A 197 -2.42 -15.75 21.32
C ARG A 197 -1.99 -14.59 22.22
N VAL A 198 -1.16 -14.84 23.22
CA VAL A 198 -0.70 -13.81 24.15
C VAL A 198 0.71 -13.34 23.79
N ASN A 199 1.64 -14.27 23.57
CA ASN A 199 3.06 -13.96 23.33
C ASN A 199 3.53 -14.37 21.94
N GLY A 200 2.78 -15.19 21.21
CA GLY A 200 3.13 -15.67 19.88
C GLY A 200 3.02 -14.56 18.84
N LEU A 201 3.88 -14.62 17.82
CA LEU A 201 3.83 -13.71 16.69
C LEU A 201 2.47 -13.84 15.96
N CYS A 202 1.80 -12.71 15.74
CA CYS A 202 0.58 -12.63 14.94
C CYS A 202 0.94 -12.35 13.48
N ASN A 203 0.55 -13.24 12.56
CA ASN A 203 0.72 -13.03 11.12
C ASN A 203 -0.62 -12.63 10.51
N ILE A 204 -0.62 -11.59 9.70
CA ILE A 204 -1.79 -10.97 9.07
C ILE A 204 -1.61 -10.90 7.56
N GLY A 205 -2.62 -11.22 6.81
CA GLY A 205 -2.71 -11.05 5.35
C GLY A 205 -4.16 -11.18 4.87
N PRO A 206 -4.45 -10.86 3.63
CA PRO A 206 -3.50 -10.52 2.57
C PRO A 206 -2.98 -9.10 2.63
N MET A 207 -3.75 -8.12 3.17
CA MET A 207 -3.43 -6.70 3.11
C MET A 207 -3.83 -5.99 4.41
N VAL A 208 -2.94 -5.15 4.91
CA VAL A 208 -3.24 -4.10 5.89
C VAL A 208 -3.02 -2.76 5.20
N SER A 209 -3.95 -1.85 5.29
CA SER A 209 -3.84 -0.53 4.67
C SER A 209 -4.08 0.57 5.69
N ILE A 210 -3.24 1.60 5.67
CA ILE A 210 -3.33 2.77 6.56
C ILE A 210 -3.41 4.02 5.68
N ASN A 211 -4.43 4.83 5.90
CA ASN A 211 -4.57 6.09 5.17
C ASN A 211 -3.86 7.26 5.87
N THR A 212 -3.94 8.45 5.28
CA THR A 212 -3.27 9.67 5.77
C THR A 212 -3.67 10.08 7.19
N GLN A 213 -4.85 9.66 7.66
CA GLN A 213 -5.38 9.97 8.99
C GLN A 213 -5.13 8.86 10.02
N GLY A 214 -4.42 7.80 9.64
CA GLY A 214 -4.18 6.63 10.50
C GLY A 214 -5.35 5.64 10.54
N ILE A 215 -6.33 5.78 9.67
CA ILE A 215 -7.44 4.84 9.57
C ILE A 215 -6.95 3.53 8.96
N ILE A 216 -7.23 2.41 9.63
CA ILE A 216 -7.08 1.07 9.09
C ILE A 216 -8.24 0.85 8.12
N THR A 217 -7.92 0.68 6.84
CA THR A 217 -8.91 0.74 5.76
C THR A 217 -8.60 -0.29 4.66
N ASP A 218 -9.29 -0.17 3.54
CA ASP A 218 -8.98 -0.91 2.33
C ASP A 218 -8.26 -0.05 1.29
N CYS A 219 -7.13 -0.53 0.79
CA CYS A 219 -6.27 0.28 -0.08
C CYS A 219 -6.86 0.54 -1.47
N ASN A 220 -7.87 -0.20 -1.89
CA ASN A 220 -8.52 -0.01 -3.19
C ASN A 220 -9.81 0.81 -3.10
N ALA A 221 -10.20 1.27 -1.92
CA ALA A 221 -11.35 2.14 -1.72
C ALA A 221 -11.03 3.61 -2.03
N SER A 222 -12.05 4.39 -2.38
CA SER A 222 -11.95 5.84 -2.48
C SER A 222 -11.64 6.48 -1.13
N TYR A 223 -11.11 7.70 -1.13
CA TYR A 223 -10.84 8.43 0.12
C TYR A 223 -12.09 8.61 0.97
N GLU A 224 -13.24 8.92 0.33
CA GLU A 224 -14.52 9.04 1.02
C GLU A 224 -14.93 7.73 1.69
N HIS A 225 -14.83 6.61 1.00
CA HIS A 225 -15.18 5.30 1.55
C HIS A 225 -14.18 4.81 2.60
N GLN A 226 -12.90 5.17 2.50
CA GLN A 226 -11.90 4.92 3.55
C GLN A 226 -12.25 5.63 4.86
N ASP A 227 -12.76 6.86 4.77
CA ASP A 227 -13.16 7.64 5.94
C ASP A 227 -14.52 7.19 6.53
N THR A 228 -15.32 6.44 5.77
CA THR A 228 -16.71 6.07 6.13
C THR A 228 -16.94 4.55 6.14
N ILE A 229 -17.22 3.95 4.99
CA ILE A 229 -17.65 2.55 4.85
C ILE A 229 -16.54 1.58 5.24
N TYR A 230 -15.30 1.87 4.85
CA TYR A 230 -14.12 1.03 5.10
C TYR A 230 -13.23 1.59 6.22
N ASN A 231 -13.80 2.35 7.14
CA ASN A 231 -13.14 2.76 8.37
C ASN A 231 -13.29 1.65 9.42
N TYR A 232 -12.24 0.85 9.57
CA TYR A 232 -12.24 -0.27 10.51
C TYR A 232 -11.77 0.12 11.91
N GLY A 233 -11.06 1.23 12.06
CA GLY A 233 -10.49 1.77 13.29
C GLY A 233 -9.28 2.65 12.99
N ASN A 234 -8.59 3.15 14.02
CA ASN A 234 -7.49 4.08 13.84
C ASN A 234 -6.27 3.68 14.67
N VAL A 235 -5.09 3.62 14.05
CA VAL A 235 -3.82 3.21 14.68
C VAL A 235 -3.38 4.10 15.82
N LEU A 236 -3.88 5.32 15.90
CA LEU A 236 -3.61 6.24 17.02
C LEU A 236 -4.39 5.87 18.29
N ASN A 237 -5.47 5.10 18.18
CA ASN A 237 -6.36 4.77 19.28
C ASN A 237 -6.38 3.28 19.61
N GLU A 238 -6.10 2.42 18.62
CA GLU A 238 -6.28 0.98 18.72
C GLU A 238 -5.13 0.25 18.02
N SER A 239 -4.85 -0.98 18.41
CA SER A 239 -3.88 -1.79 17.70
C SER A 239 -4.46 -2.36 16.39
N ILE A 240 -3.61 -2.51 15.40
CA ILE A 240 -3.97 -3.13 14.10
C ILE A 240 -4.58 -4.53 14.33
N GLU A 241 -4.01 -5.32 15.26
CA GLU A 241 -4.52 -6.65 15.57
C GLU A 241 -5.95 -6.60 16.14
N GLU A 242 -6.21 -5.73 17.12
CA GLU A 242 -7.54 -5.60 17.74
C GLU A 242 -8.61 -5.18 16.74
N VAL A 243 -8.28 -4.25 15.86
CA VAL A 243 -9.20 -3.79 14.82
C VAL A 243 -9.51 -4.92 13.84
N LEU A 244 -8.49 -5.60 13.32
CA LEU A 244 -8.69 -6.63 12.30
C LEU A 244 -9.32 -7.92 12.86
N LEU A 245 -9.20 -8.17 14.16
CA LEU A 245 -9.88 -9.31 14.81
C LEU A 245 -11.41 -9.20 14.78
N ARG A 246 -11.97 -8.02 14.53
CA ARG A 246 -13.43 -7.81 14.47
C ARG A 246 -14.07 -8.48 13.25
N ASP A 247 -13.35 -8.52 12.12
CA ASP A 247 -13.80 -9.19 10.89
C ASP A 247 -12.63 -9.87 10.17
N CYS A 248 -12.23 -11.04 10.64
CA CYS A 248 -11.16 -11.82 10.04
C CYS A 248 -11.43 -13.31 10.04
N ILE A 249 -10.61 -14.07 9.32
CA ILE A 249 -10.60 -15.52 9.34
C ILE A 249 -9.38 -16.01 10.13
N ILE A 250 -9.61 -16.60 11.30
CA ILE A 250 -8.51 -17.17 12.11
C ILE A 250 -8.23 -18.60 11.67
N VAL A 251 -6.99 -18.89 11.33
CA VAL A 251 -6.56 -20.23 10.90
C VAL A 251 -5.37 -20.74 11.69
N LYS A 252 -5.18 -22.07 11.71
CA LYS A 252 -3.95 -22.69 12.25
C LYS A 252 -2.73 -22.31 11.38
N PRO A 253 -1.53 -22.15 11.96
CA PRO A 253 -0.33 -21.70 11.20
C PRO A 253 -0.08 -22.50 9.90
N ARG A 254 -0.19 -23.83 9.94
CA ARG A 254 -0.01 -24.70 8.77
C ARG A 254 -1.02 -24.48 7.63
N LYS A 255 -2.11 -23.76 7.89
CA LYS A 255 -3.17 -23.47 6.90
C LYS A 255 -3.12 -22.02 6.40
N PHE A 256 -2.25 -21.19 6.98
CA PHE A 256 -2.22 -19.75 6.70
C PHE A 256 -2.05 -19.45 5.20
N TYR A 257 -0.97 -19.90 4.59
CA TYR A 257 -0.72 -19.63 3.17
C TYR A 257 -1.75 -20.27 2.23
N LYS A 258 -2.34 -21.42 2.62
CA LYS A 258 -3.43 -22.02 1.84
C LYS A 258 -4.71 -21.18 1.90
N ALA A 259 -5.07 -20.68 3.07
CA ALA A 259 -6.23 -19.81 3.26
C ALA A 259 -6.02 -18.46 2.56
N LEU A 260 -4.84 -17.87 2.71
CA LEU A 260 -4.43 -16.64 2.02
C LEU A 260 -4.57 -16.77 0.50
N GLY A 261 -3.97 -17.82 -0.09
CA GLY A 261 -4.06 -18.06 -1.53
C GLY A 261 -5.49 -18.37 -2.01
N LYS A 262 -6.36 -18.91 -1.15
CA LYS A 262 -7.78 -19.07 -1.46
C LYS A 262 -8.48 -17.71 -1.50
N GLU A 263 -8.33 -16.89 -0.48
CA GLU A 263 -8.95 -15.56 -0.40
C GLU A 263 -8.53 -14.68 -1.58
N ILE A 264 -7.24 -14.66 -1.91
CA ILE A 264 -6.71 -13.92 -3.07
C ILE A 264 -7.37 -14.41 -4.37
N ARG A 265 -7.44 -15.72 -4.61
CA ARG A 265 -8.09 -16.26 -5.81
C ARG A 265 -9.58 -15.94 -5.86
N ASP A 266 -10.28 -16.10 -4.74
CA ASP A 266 -11.72 -15.82 -4.67
C ASP A 266 -11.98 -14.32 -4.93
N TYR A 267 -11.10 -13.44 -4.49
CA TYR A 267 -11.16 -12.01 -4.76
C TYR A 267 -11.04 -11.68 -6.25
N TYR A 268 -10.03 -12.22 -6.95
CA TYR A 268 -9.83 -11.95 -8.37
C TYR A 268 -10.81 -12.70 -9.30
N ASN A 269 -11.60 -13.63 -8.77
CA ASN A 269 -12.62 -14.37 -9.55
C ASN A 269 -14.06 -13.88 -9.26
N ARG A 270 -14.24 -12.84 -8.48
CA ARG A 270 -15.52 -12.14 -8.25
C ARG A 270 -15.80 -11.17 -9.38
#